data_dc49f523e6e83b5fa3cc6582771cbb8e
#
_entry.id   dc49f523e6e83b5fa3cc6582771cbb8e
#
_cell.length_a   1.000
_cell.length_b   1.000
_cell.length_c   1.000
_cell.angle_alpha   90.00
_cell.angle_beta   90.00
_cell.angle_gamma   90.00
#
_symmetry.space_group_name_H-M   'P 1'
#
loop_
_entity.id
_entity.type
_entity.pdbx_description
1 polymer ?
#
loop_
_entity_poly.entity_id
_entity_poly.type
_entity_poly.pdbx_seq_one_letter_code
_entity_poly.pdbx_strand_id
1 'polypeptide(L)'
;AASGGFIAPFIQPDLLWDFRLKRVKSINASGHKYGLAPLGVGWAIWASKDDLPEELIFDVDYLGGNMATFALNFSRPGGEIIAQYYNFLRLGREGYRRIQQACADTAQWLGAELAKIDAFEMIYAGQGALPCVTYRLTDADHGFTLYDLSERVRMRGWQIAAYPLPSDRQETVVQRILVRHGVSRDLAALLLSDIKREIAHLAKNPVAASSAKPTFAHN
;
A
#
# COMPACT_ATOMS: atom_id res chain seq x y z
N ALA A 1 7.33 -0.83 -8.71
CA ALA A 1 5.95 -0.34 -8.98
C ALA A 1 4.87 -1.24 -8.36
N ALA A 2 5.16 -1.88 -7.23
CA ALA A 2 4.29 -2.89 -6.62
C ALA A 2 2.82 -2.46 -6.48
N SER A 3 2.55 -1.24 -6.05
CA SER A 3 1.20 -0.65 -6.02
C SER A 3 0.94 0.25 -7.21
N GLY A 4 1.87 1.18 -7.48
CA GLY A 4 1.75 2.20 -8.51
C GLY A 4 1.58 1.67 -9.93
N GLY A 5 2.08 0.47 -10.24
CA GLY A 5 1.93 -0.17 -11.55
C GLY A 5 0.49 -0.45 -11.95
N PHE A 6 -0.42 -0.54 -10.99
CA PHE A 6 -1.87 -0.66 -11.24
C PHE A 6 -2.67 0.60 -10.88
N ILE A 7 -1.99 1.72 -10.68
CA ILE A 7 -2.61 3.02 -10.40
C ILE A 7 -2.24 4.03 -11.48
N ALA A 8 -0.95 4.32 -11.63
CA ALA A 8 -0.45 5.36 -12.53
C ALA A 8 -0.94 5.22 -13.98
N PRO A 9 -0.94 4.02 -14.61
CA PRO A 9 -1.41 3.88 -15.99
C PRO A 9 -2.87 4.27 -16.20
N PHE A 10 -3.67 4.26 -15.13
CA PHE A 10 -5.12 4.50 -15.21
C PHE A 10 -5.53 5.92 -14.85
N ILE A 11 -4.90 6.51 -13.82
CA ILE A 11 -5.29 7.83 -13.31
C ILE A 11 -4.19 8.90 -13.42
N GLN A 12 -2.97 8.51 -13.82
CA GLN A 12 -1.84 9.41 -14.04
C GLN A 12 -1.06 9.01 -15.31
N PRO A 13 -1.72 8.97 -16.48
CA PRO A 13 -1.12 8.42 -17.70
C PRO A 13 0.12 9.21 -18.19
N ASP A 14 0.22 10.49 -17.82
CA ASP A 14 1.32 11.36 -18.21
C ASP A 14 2.54 11.24 -17.28
N LEU A 15 2.41 10.58 -16.13
CA LEU A 15 3.52 10.35 -15.21
C LEU A 15 4.58 9.46 -15.87
N LEU A 16 5.80 9.96 -15.95
CA LEU A 16 6.95 9.22 -16.47
C LEU A 16 7.56 8.35 -15.37
N TRP A 17 7.32 7.05 -15.42
CA TRP A 17 7.84 6.09 -14.44
C TRP A 17 8.15 4.71 -15.08
N ASP A 18 7.74 4.51 -16.30
CA ASP A 18 7.74 3.25 -17.04
C ASP A 18 8.86 3.17 -18.09
N PHE A 19 8.73 2.27 -19.06
CA PHE A 19 9.71 2.05 -20.12
C PHE A 19 9.91 3.24 -21.07
N ARG A 20 9.14 4.31 -20.94
CA ARG A 20 9.45 5.60 -21.61
C ARG A 20 10.74 6.22 -21.08
N LEU A 21 11.19 5.81 -19.90
CA LEU A 21 12.48 6.19 -19.33
C LEU A 21 13.56 5.18 -19.75
N LYS A 22 14.60 5.63 -20.43
CA LYS A 22 15.69 4.79 -20.99
C LYS A 22 16.39 3.88 -19.97
N ARG A 23 16.40 4.27 -18.69
CA ARG A 23 17.06 3.53 -17.60
C ARG A 23 16.17 2.49 -16.93
N VAL A 24 14.88 2.49 -17.22
CA VAL A 24 13.95 1.49 -16.70
C VAL A 24 14.05 0.23 -17.58
N LYS A 25 14.61 -0.82 -17.02
CA LYS A 25 14.85 -2.10 -17.71
C LYS A 25 13.84 -3.16 -17.35
N SER A 26 13.34 -3.10 -16.12
CA SER A 26 12.27 -3.98 -15.66
C SER A 26 11.30 -3.25 -14.74
N ILE A 27 10.07 -3.75 -14.73
CA ILE A 27 8.99 -3.26 -13.83
C ILE A 27 8.40 -4.47 -13.14
N ASN A 28 8.29 -4.42 -11.80
CA ASN A 28 7.46 -5.37 -11.10
C ASN A 28 6.21 -4.68 -10.54
N ALA A 29 5.08 -5.38 -10.61
CA ALA A 29 3.80 -4.90 -10.08
C ALA A 29 3.07 -6.03 -9.37
N SER A 30 2.41 -5.72 -8.25
CA SER A 30 1.65 -6.72 -7.50
C SER A 30 0.20 -6.74 -7.95
N GLY A 31 -0.21 -7.81 -8.63
CA GLY A 31 -1.59 -8.00 -9.05
C GLY A 31 -2.56 -8.10 -7.88
N HIS A 32 -2.11 -8.63 -6.74
CA HIS A 32 -2.88 -8.76 -5.50
C HIS A 32 -3.04 -7.47 -4.69
N LYS A 33 -2.43 -6.37 -5.11
CA LYS A 33 -2.63 -5.05 -4.48
C LYS A 33 -3.71 -4.29 -5.24
N TYR A 34 -3.34 -3.28 -6.02
CA TYR A 34 -4.28 -2.51 -6.82
C TYR A 34 -4.64 -3.15 -8.16
N GLY A 35 -4.05 -4.32 -8.49
CA GLY A 35 -4.47 -5.15 -9.61
C GLY A 35 -5.74 -5.95 -9.35
N LEU A 36 -6.29 -5.92 -8.12
CA LEU A 36 -7.58 -6.50 -7.73
C LEU A 36 -7.65 -8.04 -7.80
N ALA A 37 -6.53 -8.71 -7.92
CA ALA A 37 -6.47 -10.17 -7.85
C ALA A 37 -6.32 -10.66 -6.40
N PRO A 38 -6.67 -11.91 -6.09
CA PRO A 38 -6.32 -12.54 -4.82
C PRO A 38 -4.81 -12.60 -4.60
N LEU A 39 -4.40 -12.85 -3.35
CA LEU A 39 -2.99 -12.98 -2.99
C LEU A 39 -2.33 -14.12 -3.75
N GLY A 40 -1.11 -13.82 -4.16
CA GLY A 40 -0.14 -14.71 -4.75
C GLY A 40 0.30 -14.30 -6.16
N VAL A 41 -0.35 -13.33 -6.82
CA VAL A 41 0.03 -12.93 -8.18
C VAL A 41 0.83 -11.64 -8.20
N GLY A 42 1.96 -11.68 -8.91
CA GLY A 42 2.80 -10.53 -9.24
C GLY A 42 3.23 -10.58 -10.69
N TRP A 43 3.66 -9.45 -11.20
CA TRP A 43 4.10 -9.25 -12.57
C TRP A 43 5.54 -8.78 -12.57
N ALA A 44 6.39 -9.45 -13.32
CA ALA A 44 7.72 -9.02 -13.67
C ALA A 44 7.77 -8.83 -15.20
N ILE A 45 8.01 -7.62 -15.65
CA ILE A 45 7.98 -7.21 -17.05
C ILE A 45 9.32 -6.60 -17.40
N TRP A 46 9.94 -7.04 -18.48
CA TRP A 46 11.17 -6.44 -19.00
C TRP A 46 10.88 -5.64 -20.25
N ALA A 47 11.66 -4.59 -20.48
CA ALA A 47 11.54 -3.73 -21.67
C ALA A 47 11.85 -4.51 -22.94
N SER A 48 12.84 -5.41 -22.89
CA SER A 48 13.21 -6.32 -23.97
C SER A 48 13.67 -7.67 -23.38
N LYS A 49 13.81 -8.67 -24.23
CA LYS A 49 14.38 -9.96 -23.85
C LYS A 49 15.83 -9.82 -23.37
N ASP A 50 16.58 -8.91 -23.97
CA ASP A 50 18.00 -8.69 -23.65
C ASP A 50 18.18 -8.01 -22.28
N ASP A 51 17.14 -7.43 -21.72
CA ASP A 51 17.16 -6.84 -20.37
C ASP A 51 16.92 -7.86 -19.26
N LEU A 52 16.53 -9.10 -19.61
CA LEU A 52 16.42 -10.21 -18.65
C LEU A 52 17.79 -10.92 -18.57
N PRO A 53 18.48 -10.89 -17.41
CA PRO A 53 19.77 -11.53 -17.27
C PRO A 53 19.68 -13.04 -17.52
N GLU A 54 20.53 -13.58 -18.40
CA GLU A 54 20.53 -14.99 -18.77
C GLU A 54 20.84 -15.91 -17.58
N GLU A 55 21.67 -15.45 -16.64
CA GLU A 55 22.01 -16.18 -15.42
C GLU A 55 20.83 -16.41 -14.47
N LEU A 56 19.72 -15.71 -14.67
CA LEU A 56 18.47 -15.95 -13.93
C LEU A 56 17.61 -17.05 -14.55
N ILE A 57 17.91 -17.46 -15.78
CA ILE A 57 17.14 -18.46 -16.51
C ILE A 57 17.79 -19.83 -16.33
N PHE A 58 17.02 -20.80 -15.94
CA PHE A 58 17.45 -22.19 -15.91
C PHE A 58 16.41 -23.08 -16.59
N ASP A 59 16.88 -24.15 -17.19
CA ASP A 59 16.07 -25.09 -17.92
C ASP A 59 15.61 -26.25 -17.03
N VAL A 60 14.35 -26.60 -17.16
CA VAL A 60 13.72 -27.72 -16.46
C VAL A 60 13.25 -28.74 -17.51
N ASP A 61 13.75 -29.98 -17.43
CA ASP A 61 13.50 -31.02 -18.43
C ASP A 61 12.66 -32.22 -17.93
N TYR A 62 12.45 -32.33 -16.60
CA TYR A 62 11.78 -33.48 -15.99
C TYR A 62 10.26 -33.55 -16.27
N LEU A 63 9.67 -32.52 -16.87
CA LEU A 63 8.24 -32.47 -17.21
C LEU A 63 7.92 -32.95 -18.64
N GLY A 64 8.88 -33.57 -19.32
CA GLY A 64 8.70 -34.11 -20.67
C GLY A 64 9.04 -33.16 -21.80
N GLY A 65 9.78 -32.12 -21.53
CA GLY A 65 10.31 -31.14 -22.50
C GLY A 65 11.12 -30.07 -21.81
N ASN A 66 12.01 -29.42 -22.56
CA ASN A 66 12.82 -28.33 -22.01
C ASN A 66 11.97 -27.07 -21.80
N MET A 67 11.90 -26.59 -20.58
CA MET A 67 11.15 -25.39 -20.19
C MET A 67 12.08 -24.41 -19.47
N ALA A 68 12.36 -23.30 -20.13
CA ALA A 68 13.11 -22.21 -19.54
C ALA A 68 12.27 -21.51 -18.46
N THR A 69 12.81 -21.32 -17.26
CA THR A 69 12.16 -20.63 -16.15
C THR A 69 13.16 -19.85 -15.32
N PHE A 70 12.71 -18.77 -14.66
CA PHE A 70 13.45 -18.08 -13.62
C PHE A 70 12.70 -18.12 -12.27
N ALA A 71 11.74 -19.00 -12.16
CA ALA A 71 10.93 -19.12 -10.95
C ALA A 71 11.66 -19.95 -9.89
N LEU A 72 11.80 -19.41 -8.69
CA LEU A 72 12.42 -20.12 -7.56
C LEU A 72 11.53 -21.24 -7.01
N ASN A 73 10.21 -21.14 -7.20
CA ASN A 73 9.24 -22.14 -6.76
C ASN A 73 8.82 -23.04 -7.93
N PHE A 74 8.69 -24.33 -7.68
CA PHE A 74 8.24 -25.27 -8.70
C PHE A 74 6.73 -25.26 -8.88
N SER A 75 5.97 -25.88 -7.99
CA SER A 75 4.51 -25.89 -8.07
C SER A 75 3.92 -24.61 -7.51
N ARG A 76 3.06 -23.94 -8.28
CA ARG A 76 2.42 -22.69 -7.88
C ARG A 76 0.94 -22.70 -8.25
N PRO A 77 0.07 -22.10 -7.41
CA PRO A 77 -1.32 -21.91 -7.77
C PRO A 77 -1.45 -21.04 -9.03
N GLY A 78 -2.29 -21.47 -9.97
CA GLY A 78 -2.60 -20.68 -11.18
C GLY A 78 -3.91 -19.92 -11.09
N GLY A 79 -4.71 -20.15 -10.05
CA GLY A 79 -6.02 -19.55 -9.89
C GLY A 79 -6.01 -18.03 -9.84
N GLU A 80 -5.01 -17.45 -9.17
CA GLU A 80 -4.83 -16.01 -9.05
C GLU A 80 -4.50 -15.34 -10.39
N ILE A 81 -3.78 -16.05 -11.27
CA ILE A 81 -3.48 -15.59 -12.63
C ILE A 81 -4.77 -15.54 -13.46
N ILE A 82 -5.61 -16.57 -13.36
CA ILE A 82 -6.92 -16.62 -14.03
C ILE A 82 -7.84 -15.53 -13.49
N ALA A 83 -7.86 -15.31 -12.17
CA ALA A 83 -8.63 -14.24 -11.56
C ALA A 83 -8.16 -12.84 -12.02
N GLN A 84 -6.86 -12.63 -12.15
CA GLN A 84 -6.30 -11.40 -12.71
C GLN A 84 -6.72 -11.20 -14.16
N TYR A 85 -6.63 -12.25 -14.98
CA TYR A 85 -7.05 -12.21 -16.39
C TYR A 85 -8.56 -11.90 -16.51
N TYR A 86 -9.38 -12.57 -15.70
CA TYR A 86 -10.82 -12.25 -15.64
C TYR A 86 -11.09 -10.78 -15.33
N ASN A 87 -10.36 -10.21 -14.36
CA ASN A 87 -10.49 -8.80 -14.02
C ASN A 87 -10.09 -7.88 -15.19
N PHE A 88 -9.06 -8.24 -15.96
CA PHE A 88 -8.69 -7.48 -17.15
C PHE A 88 -9.81 -7.48 -18.18
N LEU A 89 -10.40 -8.63 -18.46
CA LEU A 89 -11.49 -8.75 -19.44
C LEU A 89 -12.76 -8.04 -18.97
N ARG A 90 -13.14 -8.23 -17.70
CA ARG A 90 -14.36 -7.68 -17.13
C ARG A 90 -14.34 -6.17 -16.96
N LEU A 91 -13.25 -5.65 -16.45
CA LEU A 91 -13.14 -4.24 -16.07
C LEU A 91 -12.60 -3.39 -17.23
N GLY A 92 -11.67 -3.93 -17.99
CA GLY A 92 -10.94 -3.18 -19.00
C GLY A 92 -10.25 -1.96 -18.40
N ARG A 93 -9.71 -1.10 -19.26
CA ARG A 93 -9.03 0.13 -18.86
C ARG A 93 -9.95 1.05 -18.06
N GLU A 94 -11.18 1.22 -18.52
CA GLU A 94 -12.12 2.15 -17.90
C GLU A 94 -12.60 1.68 -16.52
N GLY A 95 -12.85 0.38 -16.34
CA GLY A 95 -13.19 -0.18 -15.02
C GLY A 95 -12.08 0.02 -14.01
N TYR A 96 -10.83 -0.26 -14.39
CA TYR A 96 -9.67 0.01 -13.53
C TYR A 96 -9.56 1.51 -13.22
N ARG A 97 -9.69 2.38 -14.23
CA ARG A 97 -9.65 3.84 -14.03
C ARG A 97 -10.65 4.31 -12.99
N ARG A 98 -11.91 3.87 -13.10
CA ARG A 98 -12.96 4.25 -12.14
C ARG A 98 -12.66 3.78 -10.72
N ILE A 99 -12.19 2.54 -10.56
CA ILE A 99 -11.86 1.98 -9.25
C ILE A 99 -10.68 2.72 -8.63
N GLN A 100 -9.61 2.96 -9.39
CA GLN A 100 -8.43 3.64 -8.87
C GLN A 100 -8.74 5.12 -8.56
N GLN A 101 -9.57 5.78 -9.36
CA GLN A 101 -10.00 7.14 -9.10
C GLN A 101 -10.83 7.21 -7.81
N ALA A 102 -11.78 6.32 -7.61
CA ALA A 102 -12.56 6.26 -6.36
C ALA A 102 -11.68 6.06 -5.12
N CYS A 103 -10.64 5.22 -5.24
CA CYS A 103 -9.66 5.07 -4.16
C CYS A 103 -8.89 6.38 -3.89
N ALA A 104 -8.44 7.06 -4.96
CA ALA A 104 -7.72 8.32 -4.86
C ALA A 104 -8.58 9.42 -4.25
N ASP A 105 -9.81 9.58 -4.72
CA ASP A 105 -10.75 10.59 -4.21
C ASP A 105 -11.07 10.37 -2.72
N THR A 106 -11.24 9.12 -2.32
CA THR A 106 -11.47 8.76 -0.91
C THR A 106 -10.25 9.06 -0.06
N ALA A 107 -9.03 8.74 -0.55
CA ALA A 107 -7.79 9.04 0.16
C ALA A 107 -7.57 10.54 0.33
N GLN A 108 -7.77 11.32 -0.72
CA GLN A 108 -7.63 12.79 -0.67
C GLN A 108 -8.60 13.42 0.32
N TRP A 109 -9.84 12.97 0.30
CA TRP A 109 -10.81 13.45 1.28
C TRP A 109 -10.41 13.10 2.71
N LEU A 110 -10.04 11.84 2.95
CA LEU A 110 -9.62 11.39 4.27
C LEU A 110 -8.40 12.18 4.75
N GLY A 111 -7.44 12.45 3.86
CA GLY A 111 -6.27 13.28 4.15
C GLY A 111 -6.65 14.70 4.54
N ALA A 112 -7.59 15.31 3.80
CA ALA A 112 -8.08 16.65 4.10
C ALA A 112 -8.84 16.72 5.45
N GLU A 113 -9.57 15.65 5.80
CA GLU A 113 -10.27 15.60 7.10
C GLU A 113 -9.31 15.31 8.27
N LEU A 114 -8.31 14.46 8.08
CA LEU A 114 -7.29 14.20 9.10
C LEU A 114 -6.41 15.43 9.37
N ALA A 115 -6.13 16.22 8.35
CA ALA A 115 -5.40 17.49 8.47
C ALA A 115 -6.09 18.54 9.36
N LYS A 116 -7.38 18.37 9.65
CA LYS A 116 -8.14 19.24 10.57
C LYS A 116 -8.01 18.83 12.05
N ILE A 117 -7.31 17.75 12.32
CA ILE A 117 -7.07 17.28 13.70
C ILE A 117 -5.76 17.90 14.19
N ASP A 118 -5.82 18.78 15.16
CA ASP A 118 -4.68 19.57 15.66
C ASP A 118 -3.48 18.71 16.12
N ALA A 119 -3.75 17.48 16.57
CA ALA A 119 -2.72 16.56 16.99
C ALA A 119 -1.90 15.99 15.80
N PHE A 120 -2.35 16.16 14.55
CA PHE A 120 -1.72 15.53 13.38
C PHE A 120 -1.00 16.53 12.48
N GLU A 121 0.18 16.13 12.05
CA GLU A 121 0.90 16.75 10.95
C GLU A 121 0.93 15.80 9.77
N MET A 122 0.40 16.26 8.63
CA MET A 122 0.32 15.42 7.42
C MET A 122 1.67 15.37 6.71
N ILE A 123 2.20 14.16 6.54
CA ILE A 123 3.38 13.91 5.70
C ILE A 123 2.95 13.71 4.25
N TYR A 124 1.82 13.04 4.05
CA TYR A 124 1.23 12.82 2.74
C TYR A 124 -0.28 12.74 2.84
N ALA A 125 -0.98 13.61 2.14
CA ALA A 125 -2.43 13.76 2.21
C ALA A 125 -3.20 13.15 1.02
N GLY A 126 -2.58 12.25 0.27
CA GLY A 126 -3.25 11.49 -0.79
C GLY A 126 -3.22 12.09 -2.19
N GLN A 127 -2.53 13.23 -2.41
CA GLN A 127 -2.50 13.87 -3.72
C GLN A 127 -1.38 13.31 -4.62
N GLY A 128 -1.72 13.01 -5.86
CA GLY A 128 -0.75 12.83 -6.94
C GLY A 128 0.08 11.56 -6.94
N ALA A 129 -0.17 10.58 -6.03
CA ALA A 129 0.58 9.34 -5.98
C ALA A 129 -0.33 8.15 -5.58
N LEU A 130 0.06 7.39 -4.57
CA LEU A 130 -0.73 6.27 -4.10
C LEU A 130 -1.98 6.73 -3.33
N PRO A 131 -3.12 6.03 -3.42
CA PRO A 131 -4.29 6.27 -2.59
C PRO A 131 -4.02 5.90 -1.13
N CYS A 132 -3.27 6.72 -0.44
CA CYS A 132 -2.98 6.56 0.98
C CYS A 132 -2.81 7.92 1.64
N VAL A 133 -2.86 7.94 2.95
CA VAL A 133 -2.52 9.11 3.77
C VAL A 133 -1.50 8.71 4.81
N THR A 134 -0.57 9.60 5.10
CA THR A 134 0.48 9.38 6.11
C THR A 134 0.59 10.62 6.98
N TYR A 135 0.60 10.43 8.28
CA TYR A 135 0.68 11.50 9.26
C TYR A 135 1.55 11.10 10.45
N ARG A 136 2.04 12.08 11.17
CA ARG A 136 2.69 11.96 12.47
C ARG A 136 1.93 12.77 13.52
N LEU A 137 2.25 12.58 14.79
CA LEU A 137 1.85 13.55 15.81
C LEU A 137 2.67 14.84 15.65
N THR A 138 2.05 15.98 15.97
CA THR A 138 2.78 17.23 16.14
C THR A 138 3.75 17.12 17.31
N ASP A 139 4.70 18.06 17.45
CA ASP A 139 5.73 18.02 18.49
C ASP A 139 5.20 18.40 19.89
N ALA A 140 3.90 18.71 20.01
CA ALA A 140 3.25 18.97 21.29
C ALA A 140 3.14 17.68 22.12
N ASP A 141 3.15 17.80 23.44
CA ASP A 141 2.84 16.69 24.34
C ASP A 141 1.33 16.38 24.30
N HIS A 142 0.97 15.26 23.70
CA HIS A 142 -0.42 14.82 23.57
C HIS A 142 -0.84 13.84 24.68
N GLY A 143 0.09 13.41 25.56
CA GLY A 143 -0.14 12.40 26.57
C GLY A 143 -0.39 10.98 25.99
N PHE A 144 -0.15 10.77 24.70
CA PHE A 144 -0.22 9.48 24.02
C PHE A 144 0.69 9.42 22.78
N THR A 145 0.95 8.24 22.30
CA THR A 145 1.73 7.96 21.08
C THR A 145 0.84 7.44 19.94
N LEU A 146 1.36 7.42 18.70
CA LEU A 146 0.67 6.75 17.59
C LEU A 146 0.53 5.23 17.81
N TYR A 147 1.39 4.63 18.63
CA TYR A 147 1.23 3.21 19.01
C TYR A 147 -0.01 3.01 19.86
N ASP A 148 -0.25 3.90 20.84
CA ASP A 148 -1.45 3.88 21.67
C ASP A 148 -2.70 4.08 20.83
N LEU A 149 -2.68 5.03 19.91
CA LEU A 149 -3.79 5.23 18.97
C LEU A 149 -4.00 3.99 18.07
N SER A 150 -2.94 3.35 17.61
CA SER A 150 -3.01 2.11 16.82
C SER A 150 -3.74 0.99 17.57
N GLU A 151 -3.40 0.78 18.84
CA GLU A 151 -4.06 -0.21 19.70
C GLU A 151 -5.53 0.14 19.94
N ARG A 152 -5.83 1.42 20.18
CA ARG A 152 -7.21 1.85 20.42
C ARG A 152 -8.10 1.67 19.19
N VAL A 153 -7.65 2.07 18.00
CA VAL A 153 -8.43 1.88 16.77
C VAL A 153 -8.54 0.40 16.39
N ARG A 154 -7.56 -0.44 16.80
CA ARG A 154 -7.62 -1.89 16.62
C ARG A 154 -8.81 -2.51 17.37
N MET A 155 -9.12 -2.03 18.57
CA MET A 155 -10.29 -2.46 19.34
C MET A 155 -11.62 -2.15 18.63
N ARG A 156 -11.59 -1.24 17.65
CA ARG A 156 -12.71 -0.87 16.77
C ARG A 156 -12.72 -1.67 15.46
N GLY A 157 -11.76 -2.57 15.25
CA GLY A 157 -11.61 -3.39 14.05
C GLY A 157 -10.69 -2.80 12.98
N TRP A 158 -10.03 -1.65 13.24
CA TRP A 158 -9.12 -1.02 12.29
C TRP A 158 -7.68 -1.45 12.53
N GLN A 159 -7.03 -1.96 11.48
CA GLN A 159 -5.61 -2.30 11.54
C GLN A 159 -4.78 -1.21 10.87
N ILE A 160 -4.36 -0.22 11.64
CA ILE A 160 -3.52 0.89 11.19
C ILE A 160 -2.23 0.84 11.99
N ALA A 161 -1.15 0.38 11.36
CA ALA A 161 0.14 0.26 12.03
C ALA A 161 0.79 1.63 12.23
N ALA A 162 1.37 1.84 13.42
CA ALA A 162 2.34 2.87 13.68
C ALA A 162 3.74 2.28 13.53
N TYR A 163 4.67 3.00 12.90
CA TYR A 163 6.05 2.56 12.70
C TYR A 163 6.99 3.75 12.50
N PRO A 164 8.29 3.59 12.86
CA PRO A 164 9.29 4.63 12.60
C PRO A 164 9.61 4.72 11.10
N LEU A 165 10.03 5.89 10.65
CA LEU A 165 10.61 6.05 9.33
C LEU A 165 11.98 5.33 9.23
N PRO A 166 12.51 5.10 8.01
CA PRO A 166 13.82 4.46 7.80
C PRO A 166 14.97 5.18 8.50
N SER A 167 16.20 4.60 8.37
CA SER A 167 17.44 5.19 8.86
C SER A 167 17.52 6.69 8.54
N ASP A 168 18.07 7.48 9.41
CA ASP A 168 18.17 8.95 9.42
C ASP A 168 16.86 9.69 9.85
N ARG A 169 15.75 8.98 10.05
CA ARG A 169 14.47 9.54 10.50
C ARG A 169 13.71 8.61 11.46
N GLN A 170 14.43 7.74 12.18
CA GLN A 170 13.84 6.72 13.06
C GLN A 170 13.09 7.30 14.26
N GLU A 171 13.41 8.52 14.66
CA GLU A 171 12.68 9.26 15.71
C GLU A 171 11.27 9.68 15.28
N THR A 172 11.02 9.72 13.97
CA THR A 172 9.71 10.09 13.41
C THR A 172 8.83 8.86 13.27
N VAL A 173 7.86 8.70 14.16
CA VAL A 173 6.84 7.65 14.07
C VAL A 173 5.67 8.16 13.23
N VAL A 174 5.20 7.32 12.32
CA VAL A 174 4.08 7.63 11.43
C VAL A 174 3.00 6.56 11.49
N GLN A 175 1.77 6.95 11.14
CA GLN A 175 0.71 6.03 10.72
C GLN A 175 0.41 6.24 9.24
N ARG A 176 0.11 5.13 8.54
CA ARG A 176 -0.27 5.16 7.13
C ARG A 176 -1.57 4.39 6.91
N ILE A 177 -2.55 5.08 6.36
CA ILE A 177 -3.84 4.51 5.97
C ILE A 177 -3.83 4.29 4.47
N LEU A 178 -4.01 3.04 4.03
CA LEU A 178 -4.12 2.69 2.62
C LEU A 178 -5.60 2.60 2.23
N VAL A 179 -5.98 3.33 1.21
CA VAL A 179 -7.33 3.27 0.64
C VAL A 179 -7.32 2.34 -0.57
N ARG A 180 -7.89 1.17 -0.40
CA ARG A 180 -7.99 0.14 -1.43
C ARG A 180 -9.44 -0.02 -1.89
N HIS A 181 -9.63 -0.74 -2.99
CA HIS A 181 -10.96 -1.19 -3.41
C HIS A 181 -11.70 -1.85 -2.23
N GLY A 182 -12.93 -1.41 -1.98
CA GLY A 182 -13.74 -1.82 -0.82
C GLY A 182 -13.72 -0.83 0.34
N VAL A 183 -12.78 0.12 0.39
CA VAL A 183 -12.83 1.24 1.34
C VAL A 183 -13.70 2.35 0.73
N SER A 184 -15.00 2.30 1.00
CA SER A 184 -15.95 3.33 0.57
C SER A 184 -15.73 4.64 1.34
N ARG A 185 -16.36 5.71 0.83
CA ARG A 185 -16.39 7.00 1.53
C ARG A 185 -17.01 6.89 2.92
N ASP A 186 -18.10 6.12 3.06
CA ASP A 186 -18.78 5.93 4.34
C ASP A 186 -17.90 5.16 5.32
N LEU A 187 -17.18 4.14 4.84
CA LEU A 187 -16.24 3.40 5.66
C LEU A 187 -15.07 4.28 6.13
N ALA A 188 -14.56 5.15 5.25
CA ALA A 188 -13.52 6.12 5.60
C ALA A 188 -14.05 7.18 6.60
N ALA A 189 -15.32 7.59 6.49
CA ALA A 189 -15.95 8.49 7.46
C ALA A 189 -16.14 7.83 8.83
N LEU A 190 -16.49 6.56 8.88
CA LEU A 190 -16.57 5.78 10.11
C LEU A 190 -15.18 5.68 10.77
N LEU A 191 -14.13 5.35 10.00
CA LEU A 191 -12.76 5.35 10.48
C LEU A 191 -12.36 6.70 11.09
N LEU A 192 -12.65 7.80 10.38
CA LEU A 192 -12.35 9.15 10.87
C LEU A 192 -13.06 9.46 12.20
N SER A 193 -14.33 9.06 12.32
CA SER A 193 -15.11 9.19 13.56
C SER A 193 -14.48 8.40 14.71
N ASP A 194 -14.04 7.17 14.44
CA ASP A 194 -13.37 6.33 15.43
C ASP A 194 -12.01 6.91 15.85
N ILE A 195 -11.21 7.41 14.92
CA ILE A 195 -9.93 8.09 15.22
C ILE A 195 -10.18 9.28 16.14
N LYS A 196 -11.12 10.16 15.81
CA LYS A 196 -11.46 11.34 16.65
C LYS A 196 -11.90 10.94 18.05
N ARG A 197 -12.72 9.89 18.17
CA ARG A 197 -13.18 9.34 19.46
C ARG A 197 -12.02 8.82 20.30
N GLU A 198 -11.13 8.06 19.68
CA GLU A 198 -10.01 7.44 20.41
C GLU A 198 -8.95 8.47 20.81
N ILE A 199 -8.71 9.50 20.01
CA ILE A 199 -7.88 10.65 20.41
C ILE A 199 -8.50 11.35 21.64
N ALA A 200 -9.81 11.64 21.61
CA ALA A 200 -10.49 12.28 22.74
C ALA A 200 -10.47 11.40 24.01
N HIS A 201 -10.48 10.09 23.86
CA HIS A 201 -10.32 9.15 24.97
C HIS A 201 -8.91 9.18 25.55
N LEU A 202 -7.88 9.12 24.68
CA LEU A 202 -6.47 9.11 25.09
C LEU A 202 -6.07 10.43 25.76
N ALA A 203 -6.56 11.56 25.25
CA ALA A 203 -6.32 12.86 25.87
C ALA A 203 -6.90 12.99 27.30
N LYS A 204 -8.00 12.29 27.60
CA LYS A 204 -8.58 12.22 28.94
C LYS A 204 -7.95 11.19 29.86
N ASN A 205 -7.31 10.20 29.28
CA ASN A 205 -6.69 9.07 29.96
C ASN A 205 -5.27 8.89 29.44
N PRO A 206 -4.33 9.79 29.80
CA PRO A 206 -2.96 9.70 29.34
C PRO A 206 -2.36 8.33 29.67
N VAL A 207 -1.73 7.71 28.70
CA VAL A 207 -1.02 6.45 28.89
C VAL A 207 0.33 6.79 29.51
N ALA A 208 0.63 6.27 30.69
CA ALA A 208 1.96 6.41 31.29
C ALA A 208 2.99 5.94 30.26
N ALA A 209 4.03 6.73 30.00
CA ALA A 209 5.04 6.45 28.99
C ALA A 209 5.51 4.99 29.09
N SER A 210 4.98 4.15 28.24
CA SER A 210 5.35 2.74 28.19
C SER A 210 6.78 2.66 27.67
N SER A 211 7.68 2.14 28.47
CA SER A 211 9.04 1.76 28.08
C SER A 211 9.06 0.55 27.11
N ALA A 212 7.90 0.14 26.62
CA ALA A 212 7.77 -0.97 25.69
C ALA A 212 8.39 -0.59 24.35
N LYS A 213 9.58 -1.10 24.09
CA LYS A 213 10.15 -1.18 22.75
C LYS A 213 9.15 -1.86 21.83
N PRO A 214 8.96 -1.38 20.59
CA PRO A 214 8.06 -2.03 19.63
C PRO A 214 8.45 -3.51 19.48
N THR A 215 7.52 -4.40 19.81
CA THR A 215 7.73 -5.87 19.84
C THR A 215 7.65 -6.53 18.47
N PHE A 216 7.84 -5.80 17.37
CA PHE A 216 8.02 -6.37 16.04
C PHE A 216 9.48 -6.15 15.61
N ALA A 217 10.38 -6.99 16.15
CA ALA A 217 11.65 -7.24 15.52
C ALA A 217 11.47 -8.49 14.62
N HIS A 218 11.48 -8.32 13.32
CA HIS A 218 11.85 -9.41 12.44
C HIS A 218 13.36 -9.60 12.58
N ASN A 219 13.76 -10.64 13.32
CA ASN A 219 15.10 -11.20 13.26
C ASN A 219 15.22 -12.01 11.97
#